data_a7ea19387818338b3c50c1dbf7c0e423
#
_entry.id   a7ea19387818338b3c50c1dbf7c0e423
#
_cell.length_a   1.000
_cell.length_b   1.000
_cell.length_c   1.000
_cell.angle_alpha   90.00
_cell.angle_beta   90.00
_cell.angle_gamma   90.00
#
_symmetry.space_group_name_H-M   'P 1'
#
loop_
_entity.id
_entity.type
_entity.pdbx_description
1 polymer ?
#
loop_
_entity_poly.entity_id
_entity_poly.type
_entity_poly.pdbx_seq_one_letter_code
_entity_poly.pdbx_strand_id
1 'polypeptide(L)'
;EIVLVTGVQTCALPIFVQQNYNHPSIVTWVPINESWGVPNILVDKKQQHFTQALYYLTKAIDKTRPVVVNDGWEHTISDILTIHDYEELGSVFAKKYADKDGIVSDKVLNSNKRSNFAHGYSYNDQPIIISEYGGIAFKNDEGWGYGNQVKNEEEFLARYMSITDEIKRLGYACRYCYTQITDRKSVV
;
A
#
# COMPACT_ATOMS: atom_id res chain seq x y z
N GLU A 1 -15.76 18.65 2.01
CA GLU A 1 -14.34 18.26 2.15
C GLU A 1 -13.87 17.33 1.02
N ILE A 2 -14.61 16.29 0.66
CA ILE A 2 -14.26 15.37 -0.44
C ILE A 2 -14.12 16.11 -1.79
N VAL A 3 -14.94 17.12 -2.04
CA VAL A 3 -14.93 17.89 -3.28
C VAL A 3 -13.64 18.69 -3.47
N LEU A 4 -13.07 19.24 -2.40
CA LEU A 4 -11.80 19.98 -2.44
C LEU A 4 -10.61 19.04 -2.65
N VAL A 5 -10.56 17.90 -1.93
CA VAL A 5 -9.50 16.90 -2.09
C VAL A 5 -9.55 16.27 -3.48
N THR A 6 -10.74 15.93 -3.98
CA THR A 6 -10.92 15.38 -5.33
C THR A 6 -10.51 16.39 -6.43
N GLY A 7 -10.83 17.66 -6.27
CA GLY A 7 -10.41 18.70 -7.21
C GLY A 7 -8.89 18.85 -7.27
N VAL A 8 -8.22 18.87 -6.15
CA VAL A 8 -6.74 18.95 -6.07
C VAL A 8 -6.09 17.73 -6.70
N GLN A 9 -6.53 16.53 -6.40
CA GLN A 9 -5.99 15.30 -6.99
C GLN A 9 -6.19 15.26 -8.50
N THR A 10 -7.36 15.66 -9.00
CA THR A 10 -7.66 15.64 -10.43
C THR A 10 -6.82 16.63 -11.22
N CYS A 11 -6.47 17.78 -10.62
CA CYS A 11 -5.61 18.78 -11.25
C CYS A 11 -4.11 18.50 -11.02
N ALA A 12 -3.74 18.08 -9.81
CA ALA A 12 -2.35 17.89 -9.43
C ALA A 12 -1.74 16.61 -10.05
N LEU A 13 -2.50 15.52 -10.15
CA LEU A 13 -2.01 14.24 -10.66
C LEU A 13 -1.47 14.34 -12.10
N PRO A 14 -2.18 14.92 -13.10
CA PRO A 14 -1.63 15.08 -14.43
C PRO A 14 -0.33 15.87 -14.46
N ILE A 15 -0.28 16.99 -13.72
CA ILE A 15 0.90 17.84 -13.62
C ILE A 15 2.07 17.05 -13.02
N PHE A 16 1.82 16.33 -11.92
CA PHE A 16 2.83 15.52 -11.23
C PHE A 16 3.40 14.44 -12.15
N VAL A 17 2.54 13.70 -12.86
CA VAL A 17 2.97 12.63 -13.77
C VAL A 17 3.76 13.21 -14.95
N GLN A 18 3.31 14.31 -15.56
CA GLN A 18 4.00 14.97 -16.67
C GLN A 18 5.37 15.52 -16.27
N GLN A 19 5.46 16.18 -15.12
CA GLN A 19 6.72 16.74 -14.62
C GLN A 19 7.76 15.67 -14.32
N ASN A 20 7.32 14.50 -13.85
CA ASN A 20 8.20 13.42 -13.43
C ASN A 20 8.31 12.28 -14.44
N TYR A 21 7.72 12.43 -15.62
CA TYR A 21 7.67 11.38 -16.64
C TYR A 21 9.06 10.85 -17.03
N ASN A 22 10.06 11.71 -17.15
CA ASN A 22 11.41 11.38 -17.59
C ASN A 22 12.34 10.87 -16.46
N HIS A 23 11.84 10.68 -15.25
CA HIS A 23 12.64 10.14 -14.16
C HIS A 23 12.67 8.59 -14.22
N PRO A 24 13.82 7.97 -14.54
CA PRO A 24 13.93 6.53 -14.72
C PRO A 24 13.80 5.74 -13.41
N SER A 25 13.99 6.39 -12.27
CA SER A 25 13.81 5.79 -10.94
C SER A 25 12.33 5.57 -10.55
N ILE A 26 11.40 6.24 -11.24
CA ILE A 26 9.98 6.03 -11.02
C ILE A 26 9.55 4.77 -11.78
N VAL A 27 9.11 3.75 -11.06
CA VAL A 27 8.73 2.46 -11.62
C VAL A 27 7.22 2.22 -11.63
N THR A 28 6.45 2.97 -10.83
CA THR A 28 4.99 2.88 -10.75
C THR A 28 4.39 4.21 -10.30
N TRP A 29 3.13 4.44 -10.64
CA TRP A 29 2.35 5.59 -10.19
C TRP A 29 1.32 5.15 -9.15
N VAL A 30 1.20 5.93 -8.06
CA VAL A 30 0.29 5.65 -6.94
C VAL A 30 -0.58 6.90 -6.70
N PRO A 31 -1.75 7.01 -7.33
CA PRO A 31 -2.64 8.16 -7.15
C PRO A 31 -3.21 8.33 -5.75
N ILE A 32 -3.53 7.22 -5.06
CA ILE A 32 -4.12 7.21 -3.73
C ILE A 32 -3.37 6.22 -2.86
N ASN A 33 -3.15 6.60 -1.61
CA ASN A 33 -2.60 5.74 -0.57
C ASN A 33 -3.66 5.48 0.50
N GLU A 34 -3.83 4.21 0.92
CA GLU A 34 -4.63 3.80 2.09
C GLU A 34 -6.06 4.38 2.14
N SER A 35 -6.69 4.50 0.99
CA SER A 35 -8.04 5.07 0.84
C SER A 35 -8.18 6.53 1.31
N TRP A 36 -7.05 7.27 1.47
CA TRP A 36 -7.10 8.69 1.78
C TRP A 36 -7.80 9.48 0.67
N GLY A 37 -8.86 10.19 1.05
CA GLY A 37 -9.72 10.93 0.12
C GLY A 37 -10.89 10.11 -0.46
N VAL A 38 -10.91 8.79 -0.24
CA VAL A 38 -11.98 7.87 -0.67
C VAL A 38 -12.36 6.88 0.46
N PRO A 39 -12.74 7.36 1.64
CA PRO A 39 -12.88 6.54 2.84
C PRO A 39 -13.97 5.46 2.75
N ASN A 40 -14.88 5.56 1.80
CA ASN A 40 -15.97 4.60 1.59
C ASN A 40 -15.81 3.77 0.30
N ILE A 41 -14.60 3.75 -0.27
CA ILE A 41 -14.31 3.06 -1.54
C ILE A 41 -14.73 1.58 -1.53
N LEU A 42 -14.71 0.93 -0.36
CA LEU A 42 -15.10 -0.47 -0.23
C LEU A 42 -16.49 -0.72 -0.83
N VAL A 43 -17.45 0.19 -0.63
CA VAL A 43 -18.86 0.01 -1.02
C VAL A 43 -19.42 1.13 -1.91
N ASP A 44 -18.85 2.33 -1.86
CA ASP A 44 -19.37 3.50 -2.58
C ASP A 44 -18.93 3.51 -4.04
N LYS A 45 -19.87 3.27 -4.94
CA LYS A 45 -19.64 3.26 -6.39
C LYS A 45 -19.10 4.58 -6.94
N LYS A 46 -19.44 5.74 -6.35
CA LYS A 46 -18.90 7.03 -6.78
C LYS A 46 -17.40 7.12 -6.52
N GLN A 47 -16.96 6.68 -5.33
CA GLN A 47 -15.55 6.66 -4.98
C GLN A 47 -14.79 5.61 -5.81
N GLN A 48 -15.39 4.46 -6.06
CA GLN A 48 -14.83 3.44 -6.97
C GLN A 48 -14.65 3.99 -8.38
N HIS A 49 -15.66 4.65 -8.95
CA HIS A 49 -15.55 5.27 -10.28
C HIS A 49 -14.52 6.40 -10.30
N PHE A 50 -14.39 7.16 -9.21
CA PHE A 50 -13.36 8.19 -9.10
C PHE A 50 -11.94 7.59 -9.18
N THR A 51 -11.68 6.50 -8.47
CA THR A 51 -10.38 5.84 -8.54
C THR A 51 -10.10 5.26 -9.93
N GLN A 52 -11.12 4.73 -10.62
CA GLN A 52 -10.98 4.30 -12.02
C GLN A 52 -10.65 5.47 -12.94
N ALA A 53 -11.27 6.63 -12.74
CA ALA A 53 -10.96 7.83 -13.52
C ALA A 53 -9.50 8.25 -13.33
N LEU A 54 -8.98 8.21 -12.10
CA LEU A 54 -7.56 8.47 -11.82
C LEU A 54 -6.63 7.45 -12.50
N TYR A 55 -7.00 6.18 -12.50
CA TYR A 55 -6.25 5.14 -13.21
C TYR A 55 -6.14 5.46 -14.70
N TYR A 56 -7.27 5.66 -15.37
CA TYR A 56 -7.28 5.94 -16.81
C TYR A 56 -6.62 7.28 -17.16
N LEU A 57 -6.78 8.29 -16.32
CA LEU A 57 -6.09 9.57 -16.49
C LEU A 57 -4.57 9.40 -16.42
N THR A 58 -4.08 8.63 -15.46
CA THR A 58 -2.65 8.33 -15.34
C THR A 58 -2.15 7.57 -16.56
N LYS A 59 -2.87 6.53 -16.99
CA LYS A 59 -2.55 5.73 -18.19
C LYS A 59 -2.60 6.55 -19.49
N ALA A 60 -3.46 7.56 -19.57
CA ALA A 60 -3.52 8.45 -20.72
C ALA A 60 -2.26 9.31 -20.85
N ILE A 61 -1.62 9.63 -19.73
CA ILE A 61 -0.37 10.42 -19.70
C ILE A 61 0.85 9.50 -19.82
N ASP A 62 0.88 8.41 -19.06
CA ASP A 62 1.96 7.43 -19.05
C ASP A 62 1.41 5.99 -19.19
N LYS A 63 1.44 5.48 -20.42
CA LYS A 63 1.02 4.11 -20.73
C LYS A 63 2.10 3.06 -20.42
N THR A 64 3.31 3.48 -20.10
CA THR A 64 4.48 2.59 -19.98
C THR A 64 4.67 2.02 -18.56
N ARG A 65 4.30 2.80 -17.53
CA ARG A 65 4.45 2.39 -16.14
C ARG A 65 3.14 1.81 -15.59
N PRO A 66 3.24 0.84 -14.67
CA PRO A 66 2.07 0.36 -13.95
C PRO A 66 1.48 1.45 -13.05
N VAL A 67 0.18 1.29 -12.76
CA VAL A 67 -0.58 2.16 -11.87
C VAL A 67 -1.20 1.33 -10.75
N VAL A 68 -0.89 1.68 -9.51
CA VAL A 68 -1.54 1.19 -8.30
C VAL A 68 -2.51 2.26 -7.84
N VAL A 69 -3.79 2.08 -8.12
CA VAL A 69 -4.77 3.17 -7.96
C VAL A 69 -5.01 3.55 -6.51
N ASN A 70 -4.92 2.59 -5.60
CA ASN A 70 -5.04 2.77 -4.15
C ASN A 70 -4.07 1.81 -3.47
N ASP A 71 -2.98 2.31 -2.94
CA ASP A 71 -1.93 1.47 -2.35
C ASP A 71 -2.39 0.90 -1.00
N GLY A 72 -2.10 -0.37 -0.79
CA GLY A 72 -2.26 -1.07 0.47
C GLY A 72 -3.51 -1.92 0.62
N TRP A 73 -4.67 -1.49 0.10
CA TRP A 73 -5.95 -2.20 0.23
C TRP A 73 -7.05 -1.62 -0.67
N GLU A 74 -8.23 -2.30 -0.66
CA GLU A 74 -9.48 -1.86 -1.31
C GLU A 74 -9.29 -1.44 -2.77
N HIS A 75 -8.48 -2.24 -3.50
CA HIS A 75 -8.21 -1.98 -4.90
C HIS A 75 -9.49 -2.05 -5.74
N THR A 76 -9.63 -1.11 -6.65
CA THR A 76 -10.54 -1.24 -7.80
C THR A 76 -9.76 -1.85 -8.96
N ILE A 77 -9.43 -1.07 -10.00
CA ILE A 77 -8.53 -1.50 -11.07
C ILE A 77 -7.11 -1.06 -10.70
N SER A 78 -6.18 -2.00 -10.70
CA SER A 78 -4.74 -1.75 -10.46
C SER A 78 -3.91 -2.74 -11.26
N ASP A 79 -2.76 -2.30 -11.75
CA ASP A 79 -1.83 -3.19 -12.46
C ASP A 79 -1.04 -4.10 -11.50
N ILE A 80 -0.98 -3.73 -10.23
CA ILE A 80 -0.29 -4.45 -9.17
C ILE A 80 -1.24 -4.54 -7.97
N LEU A 81 -1.32 -5.71 -7.35
CA LEU A 81 -1.95 -5.86 -6.03
C LEU A 81 -0.92 -5.52 -4.97
N THR A 82 -1.14 -4.44 -4.25
CA THR A 82 -0.28 -4.01 -3.15
C THR A 82 -0.97 -4.23 -1.82
N ILE A 83 -0.17 -4.56 -0.80
CA ILE A 83 -0.65 -4.87 0.53
C ILE A 83 0.20 -4.12 1.55
N HIS A 84 -0.48 -3.39 2.46
CA HIS A 84 0.14 -2.87 3.69
C HIS A 84 -0.21 -3.80 4.83
N ASP A 85 0.79 -4.32 5.52
CA ASP A 85 0.59 -5.11 6.72
C ASP A 85 1.67 -4.82 7.75
N TYR A 86 1.25 -4.28 8.89
CA TYR A 86 2.11 -3.89 9.99
C TYR A 86 2.09 -4.93 11.13
N GLU A 87 1.91 -6.20 10.78
CA GLU A 87 2.00 -7.30 11.73
C GLU A 87 3.35 -7.26 12.47
N GLU A 88 3.28 -7.38 13.79
CA GLU A 88 4.44 -7.26 14.66
C GLU A 88 5.30 -8.53 14.69
N LEU A 89 4.65 -9.69 14.56
CA LEU A 89 5.29 -10.98 14.72
C LEU A 89 5.41 -11.71 13.38
N GLY A 90 6.63 -12.05 12.98
CA GLY A 90 6.89 -12.81 11.76
C GLY A 90 6.13 -14.14 11.71
N SER A 91 6.00 -14.84 12.83
CA SER A 91 5.25 -16.11 12.90
C SER A 91 3.74 -15.94 12.67
N VAL A 92 3.16 -14.80 13.05
CA VAL A 92 1.75 -14.47 12.76
C VAL A 92 1.61 -14.07 11.31
N PHE A 93 2.53 -13.24 10.81
CA PHE A 93 2.60 -12.87 9.40
C PHE A 93 2.71 -14.10 8.51
N ALA A 94 3.62 -15.04 8.82
CA ALA A 94 3.80 -16.26 8.06
C ALA A 94 2.51 -17.09 7.95
N LYS A 95 1.77 -17.25 9.05
CA LYS A 95 0.48 -17.97 9.06
C LYS A 95 -0.58 -17.26 8.23
N LYS A 96 -0.65 -15.93 8.35
CA LYS A 96 -1.60 -15.08 7.62
C LYS A 96 -1.40 -15.18 6.11
N TYR A 97 -0.15 -15.14 5.68
CA TYR A 97 0.25 -15.09 4.28
C TYR A 97 0.73 -16.44 3.71
N ALA A 98 0.53 -17.56 4.42
CA ALA A 98 0.91 -18.89 3.94
C ALA A 98 0.17 -19.31 2.67
N ASP A 99 -1.09 -18.86 2.51
CA ASP A 99 -1.97 -19.23 1.41
C ASP A 99 -2.31 -18.01 0.53
N LYS A 100 -1.79 -18.02 -0.70
CA LYS A 100 -2.10 -17.00 -1.71
C LYS A 100 -3.61 -16.92 -1.98
N ASP A 101 -4.29 -18.06 -2.08
CA ASP A 101 -5.71 -18.09 -2.43
C ASP A 101 -6.59 -17.42 -1.35
N GLY A 102 -6.19 -17.54 -0.08
CA GLY A 102 -6.82 -16.83 1.03
C GLY A 102 -6.68 -15.32 0.90
N ILE A 103 -5.52 -14.83 0.46
CA ILE A 103 -5.24 -13.40 0.26
C ILE A 103 -6.05 -12.85 -0.91
N VAL A 104 -5.93 -13.47 -2.08
CA VAL A 104 -6.56 -12.95 -3.31
C VAL A 104 -8.08 -13.09 -3.33
N SER A 105 -8.66 -13.92 -2.47
CA SER A 105 -10.10 -14.08 -2.30
C SER A 105 -10.69 -13.27 -1.14
N ASP A 106 -9.90 -12.40 -0.50
CA ASP A 106 -10.29 -11.59 0.67
C ASP A 106 -10.76 -12.41 1.89
N LYS A 107 -10.40 -13.68 2.00
CA LYS A 107 -10.63 -14.48 3.20
C LYS A 107 -9.66 -14.14 4.32
N VAL A 108 -8.51 -13.57 3.96
CA VAL A 108 -7.49 -13.11 4.87
C VAL A 108 -7.36 -11.60 4.74
N LEU A 109 -7.60 -10.90 5.85
CA LEU A 109 -7.46 -9.45 5.93
C LEU A 109 -6.07 -9.08 6.46
N ASN A 110 -5.57 -7.90 6.09
CA ASN A 110 -4.32 -7.36 6.61
C ASN A 110 -4.42 -7.01 8.12
N SER A 111 -3.34 -6.51 8.71
CA SER A 111 -3.31 -6.10 10.13
C SER A 111 -4.33 -5.02 10.48
N ASN A 112 -4.71 -4.18 9.53
CA ASN A 112 -5.71 -3.12 9.67
C ASN A 112 -7.15 -3.60 9.43
N LYS A 113 -7.35 -4.92 9.22
CA LYS A 113 -8.65 -5.55 8.93
C LYS A 113 -9.33 -5.00 7.68
N ARG A 114 -8.53 -4.64 6.68
CA ARG A 114 -9.00 -4.13 5.39
C ARG A 114 -8.99 -5.25 4.35
N SER A 115 -9.97 -5.23 3.45
CA SER A 115 -10.04 -6.09 2.27
C SER A 115 -9.03 -5.68 1.22
N ASN A 116 -8.48 -6.62 0.46
CA ASN A 116 -7.59 -6.27 -0.64
C ASN A 116 -8.34 -5.62 -1.81
N PHE A 117 -9.62 -5.94 -1.99
CA PHE A 117 -10.44 -5.41 -3.08
C PHE A 117 -11.68 -4.69 -2.59
N ALA A 118 -12.07 -3.63 -3.29
CA ALA A 118 -13.38 -3.02 -3.14
C ALA A 118 -14.48 -3.95 -3.67
N HIS A 119 -15.71 -3.83 -3.14
CA HIS A 119 -16.81 -4.70 -3.54
C HIS A 119 -17.09 -4.61 -5.06
N GLY A 120 -17.10 -5.76 -5.72
CA GLY A 120 -17.27 -5.89 -7.16
C GLY A 120 -15.98 -5.94 -7.96
N TYR A 121 -14.83 -5.96 -7.28
CA TYR A 121 -13.50 -6.18 -7.85
C TYR A 121 -12.87 -7.43 -7.27
N SER A 122 -11.92 -8.00 -7.99
CA SER A 122 -11.26 -9.23 -7.60
C SER A 122 -9.87 -9.31 -8.23
N TYR A 123 -9.09 -10.25 -7.76
CA TYR A 123 -7.79 -10.58 -8.30
C TYR A 123 -7.87 -11.00 -9.79
N ASN A 124 -6.95 -10.50 -10.60
CA ASN A 124 -6.84 -10.78 -12.02
C ASN A 124 -5.38 -11.03 -12.41
N ASP A 125 -4.70 -11.91 -11.67
CA ASP A 125 -3.31 -12.31 -11.88
C ASP A 125 -2.28 -11.18 -11.85
N GLN A 126 -2.60 -10.06 -11.20
CA GLN A 126 -1.62 -8.98 -10.99
C GLN A 126 -0.43 -9.48 -10.14
N PRO A 127 0.79 -8.95 -10.38
CA PRO A 127 1.89 -9.11 -9.44
C PRO A 127 1.49 -8.64 -8.04
N ILE A 128 1.97 -9.34 -7.00
CA ILE A 128 1.68 -9.01 -5.59
C ILE A 128 2.92 -8.40 -4.96
N ILE A 129 2.75 -7.27 -4.29
CA ILE A 129 3.82 -6.56 -3.56
C ILE A 129 3.34 -6.26 -2.14
N ILE A 130 4.17 -6.56 -1.15
CA ILE A 130 4.00 -6.03 0.21
C ILE A 130 4.62 -4.62 0.21
N SER A 131 3.80 -3.63 -0.14
CA SER A 131 4.28 -2.26 -0.41
C SER A 131 4.60 -1.47 0.84
N GLU A 132 4.01 -1.84 1.99
CA GLU A 132 4.41 -1.31 3.29
C GLU A 132 4.36 -2.40 4.36
N TYR A 133 5.41 -2.47 5.18
CA TYR A 133 5.46 -3.28 6.39
C TYR A 133 6.46 -2.68 7.38
N GLY A 134 6.40 -3.12 8.64
CA GLY A 134 7.33 -2.71 9.69
C GLY A 134 6.76 -1.63 10.58
N GLY A 135 7.01 -0.37 10.30
CA GLY A 135 6.52 0.75 11.13
C GLY A 135 6.99 0.66 12.59
N ILE A 136 8.23 0.20 12.82
CA ILE A 136 8.77 -0.08 14.15
C ILE A 136 9.27 1.22 14.78
N ALA A 137 8.72 1.62 15.92
CA ALA A 137 9.15 2.78 16.70
C ALA A 137 9.93 2.40 17.96
N PHE A 138 10.84 3.27 18.37
CA PHE A 138 11.57 3.15 19.63
C PHE A 138 10.78 3.77 20.79
N LYS A 139 10.88 3.15 21.98
CA LYS A 139 10.10 3.55 23.16
C LYS A 139 10.41 4.96 23.70
N ASN A 140 11.61 5.46 23.41
CA ASN A 140 12.11 6.73 23.96
C ASN A 140 11.95 7.90 22.98
N ASP A 141 11.44 7.64 21.78
CA ASP A 141 11.23 8.67 20.77
C ASP A 141 9.79 9.17 20.80
N GLU A 142 9.58 10.43 20.49
CA GLU A 142 8.26 11.00 20.26
C GLU A 142 7.64 10.44 18.94
N GLY A 143 8.31 9.46 18.32
CA GLY A 143 7.93 8.83 17.07
C GLY A 143 6.71 7.94 17.22
N TRP A 144 5.93 7.90 16.14
CA TRP A 144 4.78 7.03 16.02
C TRP A 144 5.16 5.74 15.28
N GLY A 145 4.56 4.61 15.68
CA GLY A 145 4.75 3.32 15.00
C GLY A 145 3.64 2.33 15.30
N TYR A 146 3.68 1.22 14.59
CA TYR A 146 2.72 0.13 14.74
C TYR A 146 3.18 -0.92 15.76
N GLY A 147 2.22 -1.49 16.49
CA GLY A 147 2.48 -2.51 17.50
C GLY A 147 3.24 -1.98 18.73
N ASN A 148 3.93 -2.88 19.42
CA ASN A 148 4.72 -2.51 20.59
C ASN A 148 6.00 -1.78 20.17
N GLN A 149 6.33 -0.70 20.89
CA GLN A 149 7.59 -0.01 20.67
C GLN A 149 8.77 -0.85 21.18
N VAL A 150 9.86 -0.86 20.44
CA VAL A 150 11.10 -1.54 20.81
C VAL A 150 11.95 -0.66 21.72
N LYS A 151 12.78 -1.28 22.58
CA LYS A 151 13.56 -0.58 23.59
C LYS A 151 14.98 -0.24 23.12
N ASN A 152 15.52 -1.01 22.19
CA ASN A 152 16.89 -0.93 21.72
C ASN A 152 17.03 -1.45 20.28
N GLU A 153 18.22 -1.31 19.74
CA GLU A 153 18.54 -1.73 18.37
C GLU A 153 18.45 -3.25 18.17
N GLU A 154 18.76 -4.05 19.18
CA GLU A 154 18.68 -5.50 19.12
C GLU A 154 17.22 -5.96 18.98
N GLU A 155 16.28 -5.36 19.73
CA GLU A 155 14.85 -5.64 19.60
C GLU A 155 14.33 -5.17 18.24
N PHE A 156 14.78 -4.02 17.76
CA PHE A 156 14.44 -3.50 16.43
C PHE A 156 14.89 -4.48 15.34
N LEU A 157 16.16 -4.88 15.38
CA LEU A 157 16.74 -5.77 14.37
C LEU A 157 16.07 -7.15 14.39
N ALA A 158 15.81 -7.70 15.58
CA ALA A 158 15.13 -8.99 15.72
C ALA A 158 13.73 -8.95 15.10
N ARG A 159 12.95 -7.89 15.36
CA ARG A 159 11.61 -7.72 14.80
C ARG A 159 11.67 -7.50 13.28
N TYR A 160 12.52 -6.61 12.82
CA TYR A 160 12.74 -6.34 11.40
C TYR A 160 13.10 -7.61 10.63
N MET A 161 14.08 -8.37 11.13
CA MET A 161 14.50 -9.63 10.50
C MET A 161 13.39 -10.67 10.50
N SER A 162 12.71 -10.84 11.64
CA SER A 162 11.62 -11.82 11.78
C SER A 162 10.54 -11.64 10.71
N ILE A 163 10.09 -10.41 10.45
CA ILE A 163 9.06 -10.12 9.46
C ILE A 163 9.63 -10.19 8.05
N THR A 164 10.78 -9.56 7.82
CA THR A 164 11.40 -9.51 6.49
C THR A 164 11.74 -10.90 5.94
N ASP A 165 12.20 -11.80 6.79
CA ASP A 165 12.52 -13.16 6.37
C ASP A 165 11.27 -13.96 6.00
N GLU A 166 10.15 -13.74 6.68
CA GLU A 166 8.87 -14.36 6.28
C GLU A 166 8.34 -13.79 4.97
N ILE A 167 8.44 -12.48 4.75
CA ILE A 167 8.08 -11.87 3.47
C ILE A 167 8.90 -12.46 2.33
N LYS A 168 10.21 -12.62 2.51
CA LYS A 168 11.10 -13.23 1.51
C LYS A 168 10.76 -14.66 1.17
N ARG A 169 10.12 -15.40 2.09
CA ARG A 169 9.66 -16.77 1.88
C ARG A 169 8.37 -16.87 1.07
N LEU A 170 7.64 -15.77 0.88
CA LEU A 170 6.43 -15.73 0.07
C LEU A 170 6.78 -15.92 -1.41
N GLY A 171 6.63 -17.13 -1.93
CA GLY A 171 6.97 -17.43 -3.32
C GLY A 171 6.13 -16.73 -4.37
N TYR A 172 5.03 -16.10 -3.97
CA TYR A 172 4.11 -15.37 -4.84
C TYR A 172 4.26 -13.83 -4.77
N ALA A 173 4.96 -13.31 -3.75
CA ALA A 173 5.22 -11.88 -3.62
C ALA A 173 6.46 -11.48 -4.45
N CYS A 174 6.30 -10.53 -5.36
CA CYS A 174 7.36 -10.11 -6.27
C CYS A 174 8.37 -9.18 -5.62
N ARG A 175 7.93 -8.33 -4.68
CA ARG A 175 8.74 -7.29 -4.03
C ARG A 175 8.13 -6.93 -2.67
N TYR A 176 8.90 -6.19 -1.89
CA TYR A 176 8.49 -5.61 -0.62
C TYR A 176 9.19 -4.29 -0.35
N CYS A 177 8.58 -3.41 0.47
CA CYS A 177 9.14 -2.13 0.88
C CYS A 177 8.95 -1.93 2.38
N TYR A 178 10.05 -1.73 3.10
CA TYR A 178 10.00 -1.43 4.53
C TYR A 178 9.59 0.02 4.77
N THR A 179 8.62 0.23 5.63
CA THR A 179 8.13 1.52 6.06
C THR A 179 8.54 1.75 7.51
N GLN A 180 9.51 2.66 7.79
CA GLN A 180 10.32 3.41 6.82
C GLN A 180 11.75 3.63 7.34
N ILE A 181 12.68 3.97 6.47
CA ILE A 181 14.10 4.12 6.81
C ILE A 181 14.37 5.43 7.56
N THR A 182 13.60 6.48 7.28
CA THR A 182 13.77 7.80 7.88
C THR A 182 12.49 8.27 8.56
N ASP A 183 12.60 9.00 9.66
CA ASP A 183 11.46 9.53 10.37
C ASP A 183 10.66 10.51 9.48
N ARG A 184 9.34 10.36 9.57
CA ARG A 184 8.38 11.30 9.02
C ARG A 184 8.11 12.43 10.03
N LYS A 185 9.06 13.26 10.30
CA LYS A 185 8.69 14.60 10.75
C LYS A 185 8.12 15.31 9.53
N SER A 186 6.80 15.22 9.39
CA SER A 186 6.10 15.95 8.37
C SER A 186 6.49 17.42 8.50
N VAL A 187 7.25 17.88 7.54
CA VAL A 187 7.38 19.31 7.29
C VAL A 187 6.04 19.73 6.69
N VAL A 188 5.16 20.22 7.54
CA VAL A 188 3.99 20.97 7.10
C VAL A 188 4.41 22.42 6.95
#